data_0cac48b11b7fff19d1792d7118c6940e
#
_entry.id   0cac48b11b7fff19d1792d7118c6940e
#
_cell.length_a   1.000
_cell.length_b   1.000
_cell.length_c   1.000
_cell.angle_alpha   90.00
_cell.angle_beta   90.00
_cell.angle_gamma   90.00
#
_symmetry.space_group_name_H-M   'P 1'
#
loop_
_entity.id
_entity.type
_entity.pdbx_description
1 polymer ?
#
loop_
_entity_poly.entity_id
_entity_poly.type
_entity_poly.pdbx_seq_one_letter_code
_entity_poly.pdbx_strand_id
1 'polypeptide(L)' 'MTQLEWRTIFANNLLCILREKGMSQSQLARDSGLSVSRISEYINMISTPTIFAIINIAYALDMDVNELVDFDSRIV' A
#
# COMPACT_ATOMS: atom_id res chain seq x y z
N MET A 1 8.47 -2.46 -16.70
CA MET A 1 7.28 -2.03 -15.93
C MET A 1 7.22 -0.51 -15.90
N THR A 2 6.06 0.06 -16.19
CA THR A 2 5.86 1.51 -16.11
C THR A 2 5.50 1.93 -14.69
N GLN A 3 5.60 3.23 -14.39
CA GLN A 3 5.16 3.75 -13.10
C GLN A 3 3.65 3.53 -12.88
N LEU A 4 2.86 3.64 -13.95
CA LEU A 4 1.42 3.41 -13.83
C LEU A 4 1.12 1.96 -13.47
N GLU A 5 1.80 1.02 -14.10
CA GLU A 5 1.65 -0.39 -13.75
C GLU A 5 2.03 -0.66 -12.31
N TRP A 6 3.15 -0.08 -11.86
CA TRP A 6 3.61 -0.21 -10.49
C TRP A 6 2.59 0.37 -9.49
N ARG A 7 2.06 1.55 -9.77
CA ARG A 7 1.05 2.18 -8.91
C ARG A 7 -0.20 1.33 -8.82
N THR A 8 -0.61 0.75 -9.94
CA THR A 8 -1.80 -0.11 -10.00
C THR A 8 -1.61 -1.37 -9.14
N ILE A 9 -0.46 -2.01 -9.28
CA ILE A 9 -0.13 -3.22 -8.52
C ILE A 9 -0.13 -2.91 -7.02
N PHE A 10 0.55 -1.86 -6.63
CA PHE A 10 0.67 -1.48 -5.23
C PHE A 10 -0.70 -1.10 -4.65
N ALA A 11 -1.49 -0.32 -5.37
CA ALA A 11 -2.82 0.10 -4.92
C ALA A 11 -3.73 -1.10 -4.70
N ASN A 12 -3.76 -2.03 -5.64
CA ASN A 12 -4.59 -3.22 -5.53
C ASN A 12 -4.16 -4.11 -4.37
N ASN A 13 -2.85 -4.29 -4.21
CA ASN A 13 -2.33 -5.08 -3.10
C ASN A 13 -2.70 -4.43 -1.75
N LEU A 14 -2.54 -3.12 -1.65
CA LEU A 14 -2.82 -2.41 -0.42
C LEU A 14 -4.30 -2.47 -0.06
N LEU A 15 -5.18 -2.23 -1.03
CA LEU A 15 -6.63 -2.34 -0.81
C LEU A 15 -7.03 -3.73 -0.34
N CYS A 16 -6.48 -4.75 -0.98
CA CYS A 16 -6.76 -6.14 -0.63
C CYS A 16 -6.35 -6.44 0.80
N ILE A 17 -5.15 -6.02 1.18
CA ILE A 17 -4.61 -6.25 2.51
C ILE A 17 -5.42 -5.52 3.57
N LEU A 18 -5.78 -4.27 3.32
CA LEU A 18 -6.60 -3.50 4.27
C LEU A 18 -7.95 -4.16 4.48
N ARG A 19 -8.55 -4.67 3.40
CA ARG A 19 -9.83 -5.38 3.47
C ARG A 19 -9.70 -6.66 4.28
N GLU A 20 -8.66 -7.44 4.02
CA GLU A 20 -8.41 -8.69 4.76
C GLU A 20 -8.22 -8.45 6.25
N LYS A 21 -7.56 -7.37 6.60
CA LYS A 21 -7.27 -7.02 8.00
C LYS A 21 -8.39 -6.22 8.67
N GLY A 22 -9.39 -5.79 7.91
CA GLY A 22 -10.44 -4.93 8.44
C GLY A 22 -9.93 -3.59 8.91
N MET A 23 -8.89 -3.05 8.25
CA MET A 23 -8.22 -1.83 8.65
C MET A 23 -8.62 -0.67 7.74
N SER A 24 -8.89 0.49 8.33
CA SER A 24 -9.21 1.69 7.56
C SER A 24 -7.93 2.40 7.09
N GLN A 25 -8.08 3.27 6.08
CA GLN A 25 -6.97 4.10 5.63
C GLN A 25 -6.46 5.01 6.74
N SER A 26 -7.37 5.55 7.55
CA SER A 26 -7.00 6.41 8.69
C SER A 26 -6.15 5.67 9.70
N GLN A 27 -6.50 4.44 10.00
CA GLN A 27 -5.74 3.62 10.93
C GLN A 27 -4.36 3.30 10.39
N LEU A 28 -4.28 2.95 9.11
CA LEU A 28 -2.99 2.69 8.47
C LEU A 28 -2.10 3.92 8.49
N ALA A 29 -2.68 5.09 8.20
CA ALA A 29 -1.92 6.35 8.24
C ALA A 29 -1.33 6.58 9.63
N ARG A 30 -2.15 6.41 10.67
CA ARG A 30 -1.71 6.58 12.05
C ARG A 30 -0.59 5.60 12.40
N ASP A 31 -0.77 4.33 12.06
CA ASP A 31 0.17 3.28 12.45
C ASP A 31 1.49 3.36 11.67
N SER A 32 1.43 3.85 10.42
CA SER A 32 2.63 3.97 9.58
C SER A 32 3.36 5.30 9.74
N GLY A 33 2.74 6.26 10.43
CA GLY A 33 3.31 7.60 10.54
C GLY A 33 3.17 8.45 9.29
N LEU A 34 2.37 7.99 8.32
CA LEU A 34 2.10 8.74 7.10
C LEU A 34 0.77 9.48 7.23
N SER A 35 0.55 10.49 6.39
CA SER A 35 -0.73 11.22 6.41
C SER A 35 -1.81 10.41 5.70
N VAL A 36 -3.07 10.66 6.07
CA VAL A 36 -4.22 10.05 5.38
C VAL A 36 -4.22 10.45 3.90
N SER A 37 -3.86 11.70 3.61
CA SER A 37 -3.77 12.18 2.23
C SER A 37 -2.77 11.36 1.42
N ARG A 38 -1.63 11.04 2.01
CA ARG A 38 -0.60 10.25 1.32
C ARG A 38 -1.08 8.83 1.05
N ILE A 39 -1.70 8.20 2.03
CA ILE A 39 -2.27 6.86 1.85
C ILE A 39 -3.33 6.88 0.73
N SER A 40 -4.20 7.89 0.74
CA SER A 40 -5.23 8.06 -0.28
C SER A 40 -4.62 8.21 -1.68
N GLU A 41 -3.53 8.99 -1.79
CA GLU A 41 -2.84 9.16 -3.08
C GLU A 41 -2.32 7.85 -3.63
N TYR A 42 -1.78 7.00 -2.76
CA TYR A 42 -1.27 5.69 -3.18
C TYR A 42 -2.41 4.79 -3.65
N ILE A 43 -3.50 4.76 -2.90
CA ILE A 43 -4.65 3.91 -3.23
C ILE A 43 -5.33 4.36 -4.52
N ASN A 44 -5.35 5.67 -4.78
CA ASN A 44 -5.95 6.23 -5.98
C ASN A 44 -4.95 6.34 -7.14
N MET A 45 -3.76 5.79 -6.98
CA MET A 45 -2.74 5.74 -8.04
C MET A 45 -2.30 7.12 -8.51
N ILE A 46 -2.37 8.12 -7.62
CA ILE A 46 -1.99 9.50 -7.93
C ILE A 46 -0.48 9.68 -7.81
N SER A 47 0.14 9.04 -6.84
CA SER A 47 1.58 9.15 -6.62
C SER A 47 2.21 7.78 -6.43
N THR A 48 3.51 7.72 -6.68
CA THR A 48 4.29 6.50 -6.50
C THR A 48 4.86 6.49 -5.08
N PRO A 49 4.63 5.43 -4.30
CA PRO A 49 5.19 5.37 -2.95
C PRO A 49 6.71 5.30 -2.98
N THR A 50 7.34 6.01 -2.05
CA THR A 50 8.78 5.92 -1.85
C THR A 50 9.11 4.61 -1.13
N ILE A 51 10.39 4.22 -1.19
CA ILE A 51 10.82 3.02 -0.44
C ILE A 51 10.57 3.21 1.06
N PHE A 52 10.75 4.42 1.57
CA PHE A 52 10.48 4.73 2.96
C PHE A 52 9.01 4.48 3.31
N ALA A 53 8.09 4.94 2.46
CA ALA A 53 6.66 4.74 2.67
C ALA A 53 6.30 3.25 2.63
N ILE A 54 6.87 2.51 1.68
CA ILE A 54 6.62 1.07 1.54
C ILE A 54 7.04 0.33 2.81
N ILE A 55 8.23 0.63 3.32
CA ILE A 55 8.75 -0.01 4.52
C ILE A 55 7.86 0.30 5.73
N ASN A 56 7.46 1.55 5.89
CA ASN A 56 6.61 1.95 7.01
C ASN A 56 5.22 1.31 6.93
N ILE A 57 4.66 1.20 5.74
CA ILE A 57 3.37 0.54 5.53
C ILE A 57 3.47 -0.94 5.87
N ALA A 58 4.51 -1.61 5.39
CA ALA A 58 4.73 -3.03 5.68
C ALA A 58 4.87 -3.26 7.18
N TYR A 59 5.63 -2.40 7.83
CA TYR A 59 5.82 -2.47 9.28
C TYR A 59 4.49 -2.30 10.03
N ALA A 60 3.69 -1.33 9.62
CA ALA A 60 2.39 -1.06 10.24
C ALA A 60 1.41 -2.22 10.05
N LEU A 61 1.53 -2.93 8.93
CA LEU A 61 0.68 -4.08 8.61
C LEU A 61 1.24 -5.40 9.14
N ASP A 62 2.41 -5.36 9.77
CA ASP A 62 3.10 -6.54 10.30
C ASP A 62 3.28 -7.60 9.22
N MET A 63 3.85 -7.19 8.10
CA MET A 63 4.07 -8.09 6.96
C MET A 63 5.35 -7.71 6.23
N ASP A 64 5.82 -8.62 5.38
CA ASP A 64 7.01 -8.38 4.56
C ASP A 64 6.71 -7.42 3.42
N VAL A 65 7.71 -6.62 3.05
CA VAL A 65 7.62 -5.75 1.88
C VAL A 65 7.26 -6.55 0.63
N ASN A 66 7.78 -7.77 0.50
CA ASN A 66 7.49 -8.63 -0.65
C ASN A 66 6.00 -8.88 -0.84
N GLU A 67 5.24 -8.97 0.24
CA GLU A 67 3.80 -9.20 0.16
C GLU A 67 3.06 -7.97 -0.36
N LEU A 68 3.60 -6.78 -0.09
CA LEU A 68 3.00 -5.54 -0.60
C LEU A 68 3.23 -5.35 -2.08
N VAL A 69 4.36 -5.84 -2.59
CA VAL A 69 4.75 -5.63 -3.99
C VAL A 69 4.62 -6.89 -4.84
N ASP A 70 3.88 -7.86 -4.37
CA ASP A 70 3.67 -9.12 -5.07
C ASP A 70 2.78 -8.90 -6.29
N PHE A 71 3.27 -9.30 -7.45
CA PHE A 71 2.55 -9.13 -8.70
C PHE A 71 1.50 -10.21 -8.94
N ASP A 72 1.71 -11.38 -8.37
CA ASP A 72 1.03 -12.57 -8.85
C ASP A 72 -0.19 -12.96 -8.05
N SER A 73 -0.21 -12.69 -6.76
CA SER A 73 -1.21 -13.30 -5.90
C SER A 73 -2.44 -12.44 -5.62
N ARG A 74 -2.42 -11.13 -5.96
CA ARG A 74 -3.52 -10.23 -5.61
C ARG A 74 -4.19 -9.53 -6.77
N ILE A 75 -3.64 -9.63 -7.97
CA ILE A 75 -4.13 -8.92 -9.15
C ILE A 75 -4.74 -9.90 -10.16
N VAL A 76 -5.26 -10.94 -9.72
CA VAL A 76 -5.86 -11.94 -10.61
C VAL A 76 -7.36 -11.70 -10.75
#